data_60fee02f2025bfa5746e0b1fca4d1577
#
_entry.id   60fee02f2025bfa5746e0b1fca4d1577
#
_cell.length_a   1.000
_cell.length_b   1.000
_cell.length_c   1.000
_cell.angle_alpha   90.00
_cell.angle_beta   90.00
_cell.angle_gamma   90.00
#
_symmetry.space_group_name_H-M   'P 1'
#
loop_
_entity.id
_entity.type
_entity.pdbx_description
1 polymer ?
#
loop_
_entity_poly.entity_id
_entity_poly.type
_entity_poly.pdbx_seq_one_letter_code
_entity_poly.pdbx_strand_id
1 'polypeptide(L)'
;AFPRYKENAKTMLQVMRNHRRAAYGSAEGYEGLSVLPVPLDHKNCPEAGLIEQAKKAWDEALELGEKHGYRNAQASVIAPTGTIGLVMDCDTTGIEPDFAIVKFKKLAGGGYFKIINRVVPEALTRLGYSESQIQDISRYAVGHGSLESCQAISMNALKDKGFTDALLAQLAGSLENAFDIKFAFNRYTLGDEFCKDTLGFTDAQLNDFNFNMLEAMGFSKDEIEAANLHVCGAMTLEGAPHLQDAHLPIFDCANVCGRIGKRFLSVSSHITMMAAAQPFISGAISKTINMPNNAAVSECGEAYMQSWKLGLKANALYRDGSKLSQPLSSALIEDEEEEQEEVQMSAAPQLVEKIVERIIRENDRQRLPDRRKGYTQKASVGGHKVY
;
A
#
# COMPACT_ATOMS: atom_id res chain seq x y z
N ALA A 1 11.06 9.42 37.91
CA ALA A 1 11.81 9.78 36.70
C ALA A 1 12.49 8.54 36.12
N PHE A 2 12.83 8.57 34.86
CA PHE A 2 13.58 7.47 34.21
C PHE A 2 14.98 7.28 34.81
N PRO A 3 15.60 6.10 34.66
CA PRO A 3 16.93 5.83 35.19
C PRO A 3 17.96 6.92 34.74
N ARG A 4 18.81 7.38 35.67
CA ARG A 4 19.78 8.42 35.45
C ARG A 4 19.21 9.80 35.05
N TYR A 5 17.93 10.08 35.33
CA TYR A 5 17.34 11.39 35.05
C TYR A 5 18.10 12.53 35.67
N LYS A 6 18.55 12.40 36.93
CA LYS A 6 19.28 13.47 37.64
C LYS A 6 20.52 13.93 36.87
N GLU A 7 21.24 13.01 36.24
CA GLU A 7 22.42 13.30 35.42
C GLU A 7 22.05 13.98 34.10
N ASN A 8 20.88 13.70 33.58
CA ASN A 8 20.40 14.15 32.26
C ASN A 8 19.34 15.26 32.35
N ALA A 9 18.98 15.75 33.52
CA ALA A 9 17.89 16.70 33.72
C ALA A 9 18.06 17.98 32.88
N LYS A 10 19.26 18.54 32.87
CA LYS A 10 19.58 19.77 32.12
C LYS A 10 19.34 19.60 30.61
N THR A 11 19.85 18.52 30.04
CA THR A 11 19.67 18.22 28.59
C THR A 11 18.24 17.83 28.24
N MET A 12 17.54 17.13 29.14
CA MET A 12 16.13 16.81 28.94
C MET A 12 15.27 18.06 28.93
N LEU A 13 15.45 18.98 29.84
CA LEU A 13 14.74 20.26 29.86
C LEU A 13 15.07 21.12 28.64
N GLN A 14 16.33 21.09 28.17
CA GLN A 14 16.72 21.73 26.92
C GLN A 14 15.93 21.18 25.71
N VAL A 15 15.78 19.86 25.61
CA VAL A 15 14.99 19.22 24.56
C VAL A 15 13.52 19.69 24.64
N MET A 16 12.96 19.70 25.83
CA MET A 16 11.54 20.13 26.02
C MET A 16 11.36 21.60 25.67
N ARG A 17 12.30 22.47 25.99
CA ARG A 17 12.24 23.89 25.57
C ARG A 17 12.33 24.05 24.06
N ASN A 18 13.10 23.21 23.37
CA ASN A 18 13.16 23.21 21.91
C ASN A 18 11.84 22.77 21.28
N HIS A 19 11.21 21.71 21.77
CA HIS A 19 9.87 21.28 21.32
C HIS A 19 8.83 22.41 21.54
N ARG A 20 8.86 23.05 22.71
CA ARG A 20 8.00 24.18 23.00
C ARG A 20 8.20 25.33 22.00
N ARG A 21 9.44 25.68 21.66
CA ARG A 21 9.74 26.72 20.66
C ARG A 21 9.15 26.41 19.30
N ALA A 22 9.23 25.17 18.86
CA ALA A 22 8.61 24.73 17.61
C ALA A 22 7.09 24.89 17.64
N ALA A 23 6.42 24.57 18.75
CA ALA A 23 4.97 24.78 18.94
C ALA A 23 4.58 26.27 18.92
N TYR A 24 5.48 27.15 19.37
CA TYR A 24 5.29 28.60 19.29
C TYR A 24 5.61 29.20 17.91
N GLY A 25 5.96 28.39 16.92
CA GLY A 25 6.25 28.84 15.56
C GLY A 25 7.59 29.59 15.45
N SER A 26 8.51 29.44 16.41
CA SER A 26 9.78 30.16 16.42
C SER A 26 10.74 29.56 15.39
N ALA A 27 11.25 30.38 14.49
CA ALA A 27 12.31 29.96 13.53
C ALA A 27 13.71 29.93 14.15
N GLU A 28 13.93 30.56 15.31
CA GLU A 28 15.23 30.80 15.93
C GLU A 28 15.21 30.48 17.43
N GLY A 29 16.38 30.57 18.05
CA GLY A 29 16.56 30.50 19.49
C GLY A 29 16.58 29.06 20.05
N TYR A 30 16.76 28.05 19.21
CA TYR A 30 16.90 26.67 19.66
C TYR A 30 18.23 26.43 20.33
N GLU A 31 18.22 25.65 21.42
CA GLU A 31 19.36 25.42 22.27
C GLU A 31 20.12 24.17 21.81
N GLY A 32 21.41 24.36 21.46
CA GLY A 32 22.34 23.25 21.18
C GLY A 32 22.01 22.42 19.94
N LEU A 33 21.25 22.96 18.98
CA LEU A 33 20.94 22.30 17.73
C LEU A 33 21.78 22.86 16.60
N SER A 34 22.44 21.98 15.84
CA SER A 34 23.11 22.31 14.58
C SER A 34 22.16 22.29 13.38
N VAL A 35 21.05 21.57 13.50
CA VAL A 35 19.98 21.49 12.52
C VAL A 35 18.70 22.00 13.19
N LEU A 36 18.03 22.95 12.54
CA LEU A 36 16.82 23.54 13.08
C LEU A 36 15.59 22.72 12.69
N PRO A 37 14.64 22.51 13.61
CA PRO A 37 13.39 21.84 13.30
C PRO A 37 12.47 22.73 12.45
N VAL A 38 11.50 22.14 11.79
CA VAL A 38 10.41 22.85 11.11
C VAL A 38 9.40 23.31 12.16
N PRO A 39 9.23 24.62 12.41
CA PRO A 39 8.28 25.09 13.41
C PRO A 39 6.83 24.97 12.93
N LEU A 40 5.88 24.99 13.87
CA LEU A 40 4.47 25.05 13.56
C LEU A 40 4.13 26.31 12.75
N ASP A 41 3.55 26.14 11.59
CA ASP A 41 3.12 27.26 10.74
C ASP A 41 1.78 27.80 11.22
N HIS A 42 1.85 28.80 12.10
CA HIS A 42 0.64 29.44 12.62
C HIS A 42 -0.19 30.18 11.58
N LYS A 43 0.46 30.65 10.50
CA LYS A 43 -0.22 31.44 9.45
C LYS A 43 -1.12 30.55 8.58
N ASN A 44 -0.64 29.34 8.26
CA ASN A 44 -1.34 28.44 7.37
C ASN A 44 -2.08 27.31 8.12
N CYS A 45 -2.03 27.27 9.45
CA CYS A 45 -2.80 26.31 10.23
C CYS A 45 -4.30 26.67 10.17
N PRO A 46 -5.17 25.77 9.64
CA PRO A 46 -6.60 26.09 9.45
C PRO A 46 -7.38 26.16 10.76
N GLU A 47 -6.83 25.60 11.84
CA GLU A 47 -7.50 25.45 13.14
C GLU A 47 -6.74 26.19 14.25
N ALA A 48 -7.19 27.38 14.60
CA ALA A 48 -6.58 28.18 15.67
C ALA A 48 -6.54 27.41 17.01
N GLY A 49 -7.55 26.59 17.30
CA GLY A 49 -7.60 25.76 18.49
C GLY A 49 -6.46 24.75 18.59
N LEU A 50 -5.96 24.21 17.48
CA LEU A 50 -4.80 23.32 17.47
C LEU A 50 -3.52 24.05 17.89
N ILE A 51 -3.33 25.28 17.41
CA ILE A 51 -2.18 26.13 17.80
C ILE A 51 -2.19 26.37 19.31
N GLU A 52 -3.32 26.74 19.88
CA GLU A 52 -3.44 27.00 21.32
C GLU A 52 -3.21 25.72 22.15
N GLN A 53 -3.76 24.58 21.70
CA GLN A 53 -3.53 23.30 22.39
C GLN A 53 -2.06 22.84 22.28
N ALA A 54 -1.41 23.03 21.15
CA ALA A 54 0.00 22.72 20.99
C ALA A 54 0.87 23.53 21.97
N LYS A 55 0.65 24.85 22.05
CA LYS A 55 1.34 25.71 23.02
C LYS A 55 1.10 25.25 24.46
N LYS A 56 -0.17 25.08 24.84
CA LYS A 56 -0.55 24.67 26.19
C LYS A 56 0.06 23.33 26.59
N ALA A 57 0.03 22.35 25.73
CA ALA A 57 0.61 21.02 26.01
C ALA A 57 2.09 21.08 26.28
N TRP A 58 2.86 21.86 25.51
CA TRP A 58 4.29 21.99 25.70
C TRP A 58 4.65 22.92 26.88
N ASP A 59 3.83 23.93 27.20
CA ASP A 59 3.98 24.76 28.40
C ASP A 59 3.82 23.88 29.65
N GLU A 60 2.73 23.11 29.72
CA GLU A 60 2.45 22.20 30.83
C GLU A 60 3.54 21.12 30.97
N ALA A 61 3.97 20.52 29.85
CA ALA A 61 5.03 19.54 29.85
C ALA A 61 6.35 20.10 30.41
N LEU A 62 6.71 21.33 30.06
CA LEU A 62 7.93 21.97 30.57
C LEU A 62 7.78 22.32 32.05
N GLU A 63 6.68 22.95 32.47
CA GLU A 63 6.42 23.35 33.86
C GLU A 63 6.44 22.16 34.82
N LEU A 64 5.72 21.07 34.48
CA LEU A 64 5.69 19.86 35.29
C LEU A 64 7.06 19.17 35.30
N GLY A 65 7.77 19.21 34.16
CA GLY A 65 9.10 18.65 34.04
C GLY A 65 10.15 19.34 34.89
N GLU A 66 10.07 20.67 35.03
CA GLU A 66 10.94 21.46 35.91
C GLU A 66 10.68 21.13 37.39
N LYS A 67 9.42 20.93 37.78
CA LYS A 67 9.03 20.60 39.16
C LYS A 67 9.33 19.16 39.56
N HIS A 68 9.02 18.19 38.69
CA HIS A 68 8.97 16.77 39.05
C HIS A 68 9.88 15.87 38.23
N GLY A 69 10.48 16.38 37.17
CA GLY A 69 11.22 15.59 36.18
C GLY A 69 10.29 14.78 35.30
N TYR A 70 10.88 13.94 34.44
CA TYR A 70 10.14 13.12 33.48
C TYR A 70 10.22 11.64 33.83
N ARG A 71 9.08 10.96 33.79
CA ARG A 71 9.00 9.51 34.00
C ARG A 71 9.70 8.75 32.87
N ASN A 72 9.52 9.17 31.64
CA ASN A 72 10.06 8.55 30.44
C ASN A 72 10.98 9.53 29.71
N ALA A 73 12.07 9.02 29.13
CA ALA A 73 12.96 9.81 28.29
C ALA A 73 12.31 10.22 26.97
N GLN A 74 11.43 9.36 26.45
CA GLN A 74 10.58 9.63 25.30
C GLN A 74 9.17 9.13 25.63
N ALA A 75 8.15 9.90 25.26
CA ALA A 75 6.75 9.60 25.61
C ALA A 75 5.85 9.37 24.37
N SER A 76 6.16 9.98 23.25
CA SER A 76 5.41 9.87 22.01
C SER A 76 6.24 9.31 20.87
N VAL A 77 5.59 8.59 19.96
CA VAL A 77 6.15 7.97 18.77
C VAL A 77 5.05 7.87 17.72
N ILE A 78 5.40 7.97 16.45
CA ILE A 78 4.50 7.52 15.38
C ILE A 78 5.00 6.14 14.93
N ALA A 79 4.28 5.10 15.38
CA ALA A 79 4.57 3.72 15.02
C ALA A 79 3.96 3.38 13.65
N PRO A 80 4.40 2.30 12.97
CA PRO A 80 3.80 1.86 11.70
C PRO A 80 2.31 1.51 11.81
N THR A 81 1.86 0.98 12.95
CA THR A 81 0.48 0.58 13.24
C THR A 81 -0.17 -0.31 12.17
N GLY A 82 0.62 -1.10 11.42
CA GLY A 82 0.14 -1.90 10.30
C GLY A 82 -0.98 -2.84 10.68
N THR A 83 -0.69 -3.92 11.39
CA THR A 83 -1.67 -4.94 11.78
C THR A 83 -2.79 -4.37 12.66
N ILE A 84 -2.45 -3.54 13.65
CA ILE A 84 -3.45 -2.94 14.55
C ILE A 84 -4.34 -1.96 13.80
N GLY A 85 -3.80 -1.18 12.85
CA GLY A 85 -4.59 -0.29 12.01
C GLY A 85 -5.60 -1.07 11.16
N LEU A 86 -5.16 -2.19 10.56
CA LEU A 86 -6.05 -3.07 9.78
C LEU A 86 -7.14 -3.71 10.64
N VAL A 87 -6.81 -4.14 11.87
CA VAL A 87 -7.80 -4.68 12.83
C VAL A 87 -8.82 -3.62 13.23
N MET A 88 -8.40 -2.36 13.31
CA MET A 88 -9.29 -1.22 13.62
C MET A 88 -10.00 -0.67 12.37
N ASP A 89 -9.90 -1.34 11.25
CA ASP A 89 -10.52 -0.95 9.97
C ASP A 89 -10.10 0.45 9.48
N CYS A 90 -8.83 0.80 9.67
CA CYS A 90 -8.25 2.04 9.15
C CYS A 90 -7.83 1.86 7.68
N ASP A 91 -8.11 2.86 6.85
CA ASP A 91 -7.68 2.84 5.43
C ASP A 91 -6.17 3.04 5.27
N THR A 92 -5.57 3.83 6.16
CA THR A 92 -4.12 4.08 6.22
C THR A 92 -3.59 3.79 7.61
N THR A 93 -2.27 3.67 7.77
CA THR A 93 -1.62 3.32 9.03
C THR A 93 -0.53 4.34 9.39
N GLY A 94 -0.45 4.71 10.67
CA GLY A 94 0.54 5.67 11.16
C GLY A 94 0.43 7.02 10.45
N ILE A 95 1.55 7.50 9.90
CA ILE A 95 1.65 8.72 9.09
C ILE A 95 1.78 8.41 7.58
N GLU A 96 1.57 7.15 7.21
CA GLU A 96 1.69 6.74 5.82
C GLU A 96 0.55 7.32 4.98
N PRO A 97 0.82 7.80 3.76
CA PRO A 97 -0.21 8.05 2.77
C PRO A 97 -0.82 6.72 2.33
N ASP A 98 -1.95 6.76 1.66
CA ASP A 98 -2.46 5.54 1.07
C ASP A 98 -1.49 4.98 0.03
N PHE A 99 -1.42 3.67 -0.02
CA PHE A 99 -0.57 2.95 -0.99
C PHE A 99 -1.17 3.03 -2.40
N ALA A 100 -2.48 2.82 -2.51
CA ALA A 100 -3.25 2.92 -3.74
C ALA A 100 -4.70 3.29 -3.44
N ILE A 101 -5.33 4.03 -4.35
CA ILE A 101 -6.75 4.45 -4.24
C ILE A 101 -7.70 3.25 -4.24
N VAL A 102 -7.42 2.26 -5.08
CA VAL A 102 -8.16 0.98 -5.13
C VAL A 102 -7.24 -0.14 -4.69
N LYS A 103 -7.69 -0.92 -3.73
CA LYS A 103 -6.93 -2.03 -3.14
C LYS A 103 -7.68 -3.33 -3.35
N PHE A 104 -6.92 -4.42 -3.40
CA PHE A 104 -7.47 -5.77 -3.42
C PHE A 104 -7.23 -6.43 -2.07
N LYS A 105 -8.30 -6.93 -1.47
CA LYS A 105 -8.24 -7.68 -0.22
C LYS A 105 -8.49 -9.15 -0.52
N LYS A 106 -7.52 -10.01 -0.22
CA LYS A 106 -7.67 -11.46 -0.33
C LYS A 106 -8.63 -11.97 0.75
N LEU A 107 -9.66 -12.68 0.36
CA LEU A 107 -10.64 -13.26 1.27
C LEU A 107 -10.15 -14.58 1.84
N ALA A 108 -10.51 -14.89 3.08
CA ALA A 108 -10.12 -16.15 3.74
C ALA A 108 -10.62 -17.41 3.03
N GLY A 109 -11.71 -17.30 2.26
CA GLY A 109 -12.27 -18.37 1.43
C GLY A 109 -11.76 -18.44 0.00
N GLY A 110 -10.75 -17.64 -0.35
CA GLY A 110 -10.28 -17.43 -1.71
C GLY A 110 -10.99 -16.28 -2.41
N GLY A 111 -10.42 -15.82 -3.54
CA GLY A 111 -10.89 -14.64 -4.25
C GLY A 111 -10.40 -13.30 -3.66
N TYR A 112 -10.62 -12.24 -4.42
CA TYR A 112 -10.23 -10.88 -4.07
C TYR A 112 -11.45 -9.98 -4.04
N PHE A 113 -11.42 -8.97 -3.19
CA PHE A 113 -12.45 -7.94 -3.10
C PHE A 113 -11.81 -6.57 -3.33
N LYS A 114 -12.38 -5.79 -4.26
CA LYS A 114 -11.92 -4.43 -4.55
C LYS A 114 -12.50 -3.45 -3.53
N ILE A 115 -11.64 -2.59 -3.00
CA ILE A 115 -12.03 -1.55 -2.05
C ILE A 115 -11.45 -0.23 -2.55
N ILE A 116 -12.29 0.77 -2.77
CA ILE A 116 -11.86 2.16 -2.89
C ILE A 116 -11.62 2.73 -1.49
N ASN A 117 -10.61 3.57 -1.33
CA ASN A 117 -10.38 4.29 -0.08
C ASN A 117 -11.65 5.08 0.30
N ARG A 118 -12.17 4.83 1.49
CA ARG A 118 -13.45 5.38 1.98
C ARG A 118 -13.44 6.90 2.14
N VAL A 119 -12.26 7.50 2.27
CA VAL A 119 -12.11 8.96 2.36
C VAL A 119 -12.31 9.64 1.00
N VAL A 120 -12.18 8.92 -0.12
CA VAL A 120 -12.33 9.49 -1.47
C VAL A 120 -13.71 10.12 -1.69
N PRO A 121 -14.83 9.43 -1.45
CA PRO A 121 -16.16 10.05 -1.59
C PRO A 121 -16.36 11.26 -0.66
N GLU A 122 -15.84 11.21 0.57
CA GLU A 122 -15.92 12.34 1.50
C GLU A 122 -15.10 13.54 1.01
N ALA A 123 -13.88 13.30 0.53
CA ALA A 123 -13.03 14.35 -0.02
C ALA A 123 -13.68 15.01 -1.24
N LEU A 124 -14.26 14.22 -2.15
CA LEU A 124 -14.98 14.72 -3.32
C LEU A 124 -16.20 15.57 -2.90
N THR A 125 -16.95 15.14 -1.88
CA THR A 125 -18.07 15.92 -1.32
C THR A 125 -17.59 17.29 -0.81
N ARG A 126 -16.47 17.31 -0.09
CA ARG A 126 -15.88 18.56 0.43
C ARG A 126 -15.34 19.48 -0.67
N LEU A 127 -14.93 18.90 -1.79
CA LEU A 127 -14.51 19.64 -2.99
C LEU A 127 -15.70 20.16 -3.82
N GLY A 128 -16.93 19.84 -3.42
CA GLY A 128 -18.16 20.35 -4.03
C GLY A 128 -18.70 19.52 -5.20
N TYR A 129 -18.28 18.29 -5.36
CA TYR A 129 -18.85 17.38 -6.37
C TYR A 129 -20.23 16.88 -5.91
N SER A 130 -21.16 16.75 -6.88
CA SER A 130 -22.47 16.17 -6.62
C SER A 130 -22.38 14.65 -6.40
N GLU A 131 -23.40 14.08 -5.76
CA GLU A 131 -23.44 12.63 -5.51
C GLU A 131 -23.35 11.81 -6.81
N SER A 132 -24.01 12.23 -7.91
CA SER A 132 -23.90 11.57 -9.21
C SER A 132 -22.47 11.61 -9.77
N GLN A 133 -21.79 12.76 -9.66
CA GLN A 133 -20.40 12.89 -10.08
C GLN A 133 -19.46 12.00 -9.25
N ILE A 134 -19.69 11.92 -7.93
CA ILE A 134 -18.92 11.05 -7.03
C ILE A 134 -19.11 9.57 -7.39
N GLN A 135 -20.35 9.17 -7.74
CA GLN A 135 -20.64 7.82 -8.20
C GLN A 135 -19.93 7.51 -9.52
N ASP A 136 -19.94 8.44 -10.48
CA ASP A 136 -19.25 8.27 -11.78
C ASP A 136 -17.73 8.16 -11.59
N ILE A 137 -17.13 9.04 -10.76
CA ILE A 137 -15.71 9.00 -10.42
C ILE A 137 -15.34 7.68 -9.73
N SER A 138 -16.13 7.26 -8.75
CA SER A 138 -15.89 6.01 -8.02
C SER A 138 -15.99 4.80 -8.94
N ARG A 139 -17.00 4.79 -9.82
CA ARG A 139 -17.19 3.72 -10.80
C ARG A 139 -16.06 3.66 -11.83
N TYR A 140 -15.57 4.81 -12.27
CA TYR A 140 -14.38 4.89 -13.11
C TYR A 140 -13.17 4.24 -12.45
N ALA A 141 -12.95 4.50 -11.16
CA ALA A 141 -11.80 3.94 -10.44
C ALA A 141 -11.93 2.43 -10.17
N VAL A 142 -13.12 1.96 -9.78
CA VAL A 142 -13.34 0.56 -9.35
C VAL A 142 -13.76 -0.34 -10.51
N GLY A 143 -14.38 0.22 -11.53
CA GLY A 143 -15.02 -0.51 -12.65
C GLY A 143 -16.46 -0.95 -12.34
N HIS A 144 -17.10 -1.52 -13.35
CA HIS A 144 -18.47 -2.02 -13.25
C HIS A 144 -18.55 -3.46 -12.73
N GLY A 145 -17.42 -4.22 -12.73
CA GLY A 145 -17.40 -5.65 -12.41
C GLY A 145 -18.19 -6.52 -13.38
N SER A 146 -18.63 -5.98 -14.50
CA SER A 146 -19.52 -6.63 -15.45
C SER A 146 -19.28 -6.10 -16.86
N LEU A 147 -19.58 -6.93 -17.87
CA LEU A 147 -19.61 -6.51 -19.28
C LEU A 147 -20.98 -5.91 -19.68
N GLU A 148 -21.93 -5.79 -18.77
CA GLU A 148 -23.17 -5.08 -19.05
C GLU A 148 -22.88 -3.64 -19.48
N SER A 149 -23.53 -3.20 -20.56
CA SER A 149 -23.32 -1.89 -21.18
C SER A 149 -21.90 -1.63 -21.72
N CYS A 150 -21.00 -2.61 -21.72
CA CYS A 150 -19.70 -2.49 -22.35
C CYS A 150 -19.87 -2.43 -23.88
N GLN A 151 -19.39 -1.32 -24.47
CA GLN A 151 -19.48 -1.13 -25.93
C GLN A 151 -18.36 -1.88 -26.68
N ALA A 152 -17.20 -2.01 -26.05
CA ALA A 152 -16.00 -2.57 -26.67
C ALA A 152 -16.11 -4.10 -26.83
N ILE A 153 -16.50 -4.80 -25.76
CA ILE A 153 -16.80 -6.24 -25.79
C ILE A 153 -18.22 -6.42 -25.28
N SER A 154 -19.19 -6.44 -26.21
CA SER A 154 -20.60 -6.54 -25.86
C SER A 154 -21.02 -7.99 -25.60
N MET A 155 -22.05 -8.17 -24.78
CA MET A 155 -22.67 -9.49 -24.55
C MET A 155 -23.13 -10.16 -25.87
N ASN A 156 -23.59 -9.37 -26.83
CA ASN A 156 -23.99 -9.90 -28.15
C ASN A 156 -22.79 -10.41 -28.95
N ALA A 157 -21.67 -9.66 -28.95
CA ALA A 157 -20.44 -10.09 -29.60
C ALA A 157 -19.89 -11.41 -29.02
N LEU A 158 -20.08 -11.66 -27.73
CA LEU A 158 -19.76 -12.95 -27.13
C LEU A 158 -20.74 -14.05 -27.51
N LYS A 159 -22.04 -13.75 -27.57
CA LYS A 159 -23.06 -14.72 -28.08
C LYS A 159 -22.80 -15.13 -29.52
N ASP A 160 -22.39 -14.20 -30.37
CA ASP A 160 -22.02 -14.48 -31.77
C ASP A 160 -20.80 -15.42 -31.87
N LYS A 161 -19.97 -15.49 -30.81
CA LYS A 161 -18.86 -16.44 -30.69
C LYS A 161 -19.21 -17.74 -29.98
N GLY A 162 -20.50 -17.98 -29.74
CA GLY A 162 -21.02 -19.22 -29.18
C GLY A 162 -21.20 -19.24 -27.65
N PHE A 163 -21.03 -18.11 -26.96
CA PHE A 163 -21.30 -18.07 -25.53
C PHE A 163 -22.76 -18.23 -25.21
N THR A 164 -23.11 -19.22 -24.41
CA THR A 164 -24.50 -19.46 -23.93
C THR A 164 -24.79 -18.54 -22.73
N ASP A 165 -26.06 -18.33 -22.41
CA ASP A 165 -26.44 -17.52 -21.23
C ASP A 165 -25.91 -18.11 -19.93
N ALA A 166 -25.79 -19.44 -19.82
CA ALA A 166 -25.19 -20.11 -18.67
C ALA A 166 -23.69 -19.78 -18.54
N LEU A 167 -22.97 -19.80 -19.66
CA LEU A 167 -21.54 -19.48 -19.68
C LEU A 167 -21.28 -17.99 -19.41
N LEU A 168 -22.15 -17.10 -19.91
CA LEU A 168 -22.07 -15.66 -19.60
C LEU A 168 -22.34 -15.38 -18.13
N ALA A 169 -23.26 -16.12 -17.49
CA ALA A 169 -23.51 -16.01 -16.05
C ALA A 169 -22.28 -16.48 -15.22
N GLN A 170 -21.61 -17.55 -15.66
CA GLN A 170 -20.37 -18.02 -15.02
C GLN A 170 -19.24 -17.01 -15.19
N LEU A 171 -19.08 -16.45 -16.38
CA LEU A 171 -18.10 -15.39 -16.68
C LEU A 171 -18.36 -14.15 -15.83
N ALA A 172 -19.60 -13.72 -15.66
CA ALA A 172 -19.97 -12.57 -14.84
C ALA A 172 -19.47 -12.71 -13.39
N GLY A 173 -19.59 -13.89 -12.77
CA GLY A 173 -19.06 -14.16 -11.45
C GLY A 173 -17.54 -14.02 -11.35
N SER A 174 -16.81 -14.34 -12.43
CA SER A 174 -15.35 -14.20 -12.49
C SER A 174 -14.91 -12.74 -12.76
N LEU A 175 -15.76 -11.95 -13.42
CA LEU A 175 -15.46 -10.53 -13.73
C LEU A 175 -15.69 -9.60 -12.56
N GLU A 176 -16.58 -9.92 -11.63
CA GLU A 176 -16.99 -9.04 -10.53
C GLU A 176 -15.78 -8.46 -9.75
N ASN A 177 -14.78 -9.30 -9.50
CA ASN A 177 -13.58 -8.92 -8.75
C ASN A 177 -12.30 -9.04 -9.56
N ALA A 178 -12.39 -9.13 -10.89
CA ALA A 178 -11.23 -9.21 -11.75
C ALA A 178 -10.41 -7.91 -11.70
N PHE A 179 -9.09 -8.02 -11.71
CA PHE A 179 -8.19 -6.90 -11.89
C PHE A 179 -7.74 -6.73 -13.35
N ASP A 180 -7.90 -7.79 -14.14
CA ASP A 180 -7.76 -7.80 -15.59
C ASP A 180 -8.75 -8.80 -16.18
N ILE A 181 -9.49 -8.38 -17.22
CA ILE A 181 -10.52 -9.22 -17.84
C ILE A 181 -9.92 -10.48 -18.46
N LYS A 182 -8.65 -10.47 -18.90
CA LYS A 182 -7.98 -11.65 -19.49
C LYS A 182 -7.98 -12.85 -18.54
N PHE A 183 -7.93 -12.62 -17.22
CA PHE A 183 -7.95 -13.70 -16.23
C PHE A 183 -9.33 -14.33 -16.03
N ALA A 184 -10.40 -13.68 -16.46
CA ALA A 184 -11.72 -14.28 -16.50
C ALA A 184 -11.94 -15.14 -17.76
N PHE A 185 -11.21 -14.84 -18.85
CA PHE A 185 -11.27 -15.59 -20.11
C PHE A 185 -10.19 -16.66 -20.17
N ASN A 186 -10.41 -17.77 -19.48
CA ASN A 186 -9.50 -18.90 -19.41
C ASN A 186 -10.26 -20.24 -19.44
N ARG A 187 -9.53 -21.33 -19.64
CA ARG A 187 -10.09 -22.69 -19.71
C ARG A 187 -10.79 -23.15 -18.43
N TYR A 188 -10.39 -22.64 -17.27
CA TYR A 188 -10.98 -23.03 -15.98
C TYR A 188 -12.35 -22.35 -15.76
N THR A 189 -12.48 -21.13 -16.26
CA THR A 189 -13.74 -20.38 -16.21
C THR A 189 -14.70 -20.83 -17.31
N LEU A 190 -14.22 -21.04 -18.54
CA LEU A 190 -15.07 -21.31 -19.70
C LEU A 190 -15.28 -22.79 -19.96
N GLY A 191 -14.41 -23.65 -19.42
CA GLY A 191 -14.43 -25.09 -19.65
C GLY A 191 -13.66 -25.52 -20.90
N ASP A 192 -12.96 -26.65 -20.80
CA ASP A 192 -12.12 -27.19 -21.87
C ASP A 192 -12.90 -27.51 -23.15
N GLU A 193 -14.11 -28.07 -23.00
CA GLU A 193 -14.96 -28.47 -24.11
C GLU A 193 -15.38 -27.25 -24.94
N PHE A 194 -15.81 -26.17 -24.30
CA PHE A 194 -16.14 -24.92 -24.98
C PHE A 194 -14.94 -24.29 -25.68
N CYS A 195 -13.79 -24.24 -24.98
CA CYS A 195 -12.58 -23.68 -25.55
C CYS A 195 -12.06 -24.44 -26.78
N LYS A 196 -12.20 -25.77 -26.81
CA LYS A 196 -11.75 -26.63 -27.92
C LYS A 196 -12.76 -26.76 -29.03
N ASP A 197 -14.00 -27.11 -28.70
CA ASP A 197 -15.00 -27.50 -29.67
C ASP A 197 -15.72 -26.30 -30.29
N THR A 198 -15.89 -25.21 -29.53
CA THR A 198 -16.57 -24.00 -30.00
C THR A 198 -15.60 -22.95 -30.48
N LEU A 199 -14.57 -22.64 -29.65
CA LEU A 199 -13.58 -21.59 -29.95
C LEU A 199 -12.44 -22.10 -30.83
N GLY A 200 -12.23 -23.44 -30.93
CA GLY A 200 -11.21 -24.07 -31.77
C GLY A 200 -9.78 -23.94 -31.24
N PHE A 201 -9.59 -23.71 -29.96
CA PHE A 201 -8.26 -23.58 -29.36
C PHE A 201 -7.62 -24.95 -29.09
N THR A 202 -6.30 -25.02 -29.32
CA THR A 202 -5.54 -26.23 -29.07
C THR A 202 -5.09 -26.32 -27.60
N ASP A 203 -4.76 -27.55 -27.14
CA ASP A 203 -4.19 -27.75 -25.80
C ASP A 203 -2.88 -26.98 -25.60
N ALA A 204 -2.08 -26.82 -26.64
CA ALA A 204 -0.84 -26.05 -26.57
C ALA A 204 -1.12 -24.56 -26.25
N GLN A 205 -2.13 -23.97 -26.93
CA GLN A 205 -2.53 -22.59 -26.66
C GLN A 205 -3.15 -22.43 -25.26
N LEU A 206 -4.02 -23.34 -24.86
CA LEU A 206 -4.70 -23.30 -23.56
C LEU A 206 -3.77 -23.54 -22.36
N ASN A 207 -2.58 -24.10 -22.58
CA ASN A 207 -1.55 -24.30 -21.58
C ASN A 207 -0.42 -23.23 -21.65
N ASP A 208 -0.45 -22.38 -22.68
CA ASP A 208 0.51 -21.27 -22.77
C ASP A 208 0.03 -20.11 -21.88
N PHE A 209 0.87 -19.77 -20.96
CA PHE A 209 0.63 -18.69 -20.00
C PHE A 209 0.45 -17.31 -20.65
N ASN A 210 1.12 -17.09 -21.77
CA ASN A 210 1.07 -15.84 -22.52
C ASN A 210 -0.08 -15.81 -23.53
N PHE A 211 -0.89 -16.87 -23.60
CA PHE A 211 -2.00 -16.93 -24.55
C PHE A 211 -3.12 -15.99 -24.16
N ASN A 212 -3.38 -14.99 -24.99
CA ASN A 212 -4.49 -14.07 -24.82
C ASN A 212 -5.72 -14.58 -25.59
N MET A 213 -6.65 -15.17 -24.86
CA MET A 213 -7.86 -15.76 -25.42
C MET A 213 -8.74 -14.70 -26.12
N LEU A 214 -8.80 -13.47 -25.58
CA LEU A 214 -9.59 -12.37 -26.18
C LEU A 214 -9.03 -11.95 -27.55
N GLU A 215 -7.71 -11.80 -27.67
CA GLU A 215 -7.07 -11.51 -28.96
C GLU A 215 -7.29 -12.66 -29.95
N ALA A 216 -7.18 -13.91 -29.48
CA ALA A 216 -7.42 -15.11 -30.31
C ALA A 216 -8.87 -15.22 -30.78
N MET A 217 -9.83 -14.72 -30.00
CA MET A 217 -11.23 -14.57 -30.42
C MET A 217 -11.46 -13.42 -31.41
N GLY A 218 -10.42 -12.62 -31.72
CA GLY A 218 -10.47 -11.55 -32.73
C GLY A 218 -10.83 -10.18 -32.19
N PHE A 219 -10.78 -9.96 -30.87
CA PHE A 219 -10.87 -8.61 -30.29
C PHE A 219 -9.53 -7.89 -30.43
N SER A 220 -9.57 -6.63 -30.82
CA SER A 220 -8.38 -5.78 -30.89
C SER A 220 -7.88 -5.41 -29.50
N LYS A 221 -6.60 -5.01 -29.42
CA LYS A 221 -6.02 -4.54 -28.14
C LYS A 221 -6.77 -3.34 -27.57
N ASP A 222 -7.21 -2.42 -28.41
CA ASP A 222 -7.96 -1.24 -27.98
C ASP A 222 -9.35 -1.62 -27.41
N GLU A 223 -10.03 -2.61 -28.01
CA GLU A 223 -11.29 -3.13 -27.47
C GLU A 223 -11.09 -3.85 -26.13
N ILE A 224 -10.03 -4.63 -26.01
CA ILE A 224 -9.68 -5.32 -24.75
C ILE A 224 -9.34 -4.31 -23.65
N GLU A 225 -8.54 -3.29 -23.94
CA GLU A 225 -8.21 -2.24 -22.97
C GLU A 225 -9.45 -1.41 -22.59
N ALA A 226 -10.31 -1.06 -23.52
CA ALA A 226 -11.55 -0.35 -23.23
C ALA A 226 -12.51 -1.20 -22.37
N ALA A 227 -12.63 -2.50 -22.67
CA ALA A 227 -13.41 -3.43 -21.86
C ALA A 227 -12.79 -3.64 -20.47
N ASN A 228 -11.47 -3.68 -20.39
CA ASN A 228 -10.74 -3.79 -19.12
C ASN A 228 -10.98 -2.57 -18.23
N LEU A 229 -10.91 -1.37 -18.81
CA LEU A 229 -11.25 -0.13 -18.10
C LEU A 229 -12.71 -0.13 -17.63
N HIS A 230 -13.63 -0.60 -18.46
CA HIS A 230 -15.05 -0.69 -18.10
C HIS A 230 -15.29 -1.66 -16.95
N VAL A 231 -14.75 -2.88 -17.04
CA VAL A 231 -14.99 -3.95 -16.06
C VAL A 231 -14.16 -3.77 -14.79
N CYS A 232 -12.85 -3.58 -14.97
CA CYS A 232 -11.90 -3.58 -13.85
C CYS A 232 -11.67 -2.20 -13.26
N GLY A 233 -12.02 -1.13 -13.98
CA GLY A 233 -11.75 0.26 -13.60
C GLY A 233 -10.32 0.69 -13.87
N ALA A 234 -10.09 1.99 -13.80
CA ALA A 234 -8.77 2.59 -13.98
C ALA A 234 -7.83 2.36 -12.80
N MET A 235 -8.36 2.03 -11.63
CA MET A 235 -7.65 1.92 -10.35
C MET A 235 -6.89 3.18 -9.94
N THR A 236 -7.20 4.29 -10.59
CA THR A 236 -6.70 5.65 -10.34
C THR A 236 -7.83 6.65 -10.55
N LEU A 237 -7.67 7.87 -10.07
CA LEU A 237 -8.60 8.97 -10.33
C LEU A 237 -8.13 9.85 -11.51
N GLU A 238 -6.94 9.62 -12.04
CA GLU A 238 -6.44 10.33 -13.22
C GLU A 238 -7.32 9.99 -14.44
N GLY A 239 -7.85 11.03 -15.08
CA GLY A 239 -8.77 10.86 -16.21
C GLY A 239 -10.22 10.54 -15.83
N ALA A 240 -10.56 10.54 -14.55
CA ALA A 240 -11.93 10.32 -14.10
C ALA A 240 -12.89 11.42 -14.62
N PRO A 241 -14.12 11.05 -15.05
CA PRO A 241 -15.09 12.03 -15.50
C PRO A 241 -15.38 13.05 -14.41
N HIS A 242 -15.66 14.30 -14.79
CA HIS A 242 -15.98 15.42 -13.90
C HIS A 242 -14.85 15.89 -12.97
N LEU A 243 -13.82 15.07 -12.71
CA LEU A 243 -12.75 15.42 -11.79
C LEU A 243 -11.83 16.49 -12.42
N GLN A 244 -11.64 17.61 -11.69
CA GLN A 244 -10.77 18.67 -12.11
C GLN A 244 -9.31 18.33 -11.82
N ASP A 245 -8.41 18.61 -12.77
CA ASP A 245 -6.97 18.35 -12.63
C ASP A 245 -6.36 19.02 -11.39
N ALA A 246 -6.88 20.20 -11.01
CA ALA A 246 -6.46 20.93 -9.81
C ALA A 246 -6.71 20.16 -8.50
N HIS A 247 -7.61 19.19 -8.50
CA HIS A 247 -7.96 18.37 -7.34
C HIS A 247 -7.18 17.04 -7.28
N LEU A 248 -6.55 16.62 -8.39
CA LEU A 248 -5.78 15.36 -8.44
C LEU A 248 -4.70 15.24 -7.35
N PRO A 249 -3.93 16.31 -7.00
CA PRO A 249 -2.91 16.20 -5.95
C PRO A 249 -3.42 15.75 -4.58
N ILE A 250 -4.71 15.94 -4.29
CA ILE A 250 -5.34 15.52 -3.03
C ILE A 250 -5.38 13.98 -2.93
N PHE A 251 -5.41 13.30 -4.06
CA PHE A 251 -5.56 11.86 -4.19
C PHE A 251 -4.25 11.14 -4.55
N ASP A 252 -3.12 11.85 -4.54
CA ASP A 252 -1.80 11.24 -4.80
C ASP A 252 -1.46 10.23 -3.70
N CYS A 253 -1.12 9.02 -4.10
CA CYS A 253 -0.75 7.93 -3.21
C CYS A 253 0.78 7.78 -3.10
N ALA A 254 1.23 6.84 -2.28
CA ALA A 254 2.65 6.54 -2.12
C ALA A 254 3.31 6.07 -3.41
N ASN A 255 2.54 5.37 -4.26
CA ASN A 255 2.98 4.84 -5.56
C ASN A 255 2.01 5.24 -6.66
N VAL A 256 2.44 5.07 -7.90
CA VAL A 256 1.57 5.18 -9.07
C VAL A 256 0.42 4.18 -8.96
N CYS A 257 -0.81 4.65 -9.22
CA CYS A 257 -2.00 3.83 -9.09
C CYS A 257 -2.55 3.42 -10.46
N GLY A 258 -2.94 2.15 -10.59
CA GLY A 258 -3.56 1.62 -11.80
C GLY A 258 -2.60 1.60 -13.01
N ARG A 259 -3.16 1.24 -14.17
CA ARG A 259 -2.37 1.08 -15.41
C ARG A 259 -2.05 2.38 -16.13
N ILE A 260 -2.92 3.37 -15.98
CA ILE A 260 -2.84 4.65 -16.71
C ILE A 260 -2.37 5.79 -15.83
N GLY A 261 -2.28 5.60 -14.52
CA GLY A 261 -1.82 6.60 -13.58
C GLY A 261 -0.36 6.95 -13.79
N LYS A 262 0.00 8.18 -13.43
CA LYS A 262 1.36 8.71 -13.50
C LYS A 262 1.76 9.44 -12.22
N ARG A 263 0.76 9.80 -11.42
CA ARG A 263 0.93 10.63 -10.22
C ARG A 263 1.26 9.78 -9.01
N PHE A 264 2.17 10.28 -8.19
CA PHE A 264 2.51 9.71 -6.89
C PHE A 264 3.17 10.79 -6.02
N LEU A 265 3.24 10.56 -4.73
CA LEU A 265 3.91 11.44 -3.79
C LEU A 265 5.44 11.35 -3.97
N SER A 266 6.09 12.48 -4.16
CA SER A 266 7.55 12.53 -4.32
C SER A 266 8.27 12.11 -3.03
N VAL A 267 9.50 11.63 -3.15
CA VAL A 267 10.41 11.33 -2.04
C VAL A 267 10.49 12.50 -1.06
N SER A 268 10.63 13.72 -1.60
CA SER A 268 10.66 14.95 -0.80
C SER A 268 9.37 15.19 -0.02
N SER A 269 8.20 14.85 -0.58
CA SER A 269 6.90 14.99 0.13
C SER A 269 6.84 14.11 1.37
N HIS A 270 7.29 12.85 1.27
CA HIS A 270 7.38 11.94 2.42
C HIS A 270 8.27 12.51 3.52
N ILE A 271 9.45 13.00 3.16
CA ILE A 271 10.44 13.55 4.09
C ILE A 271 9.91 14.84 4.75
N THR A 272 9.32 15.73 3.95
CA THR A 272 8.77 17.01 4.45
C THR A 272 7.61 16.79 5.43
N MET A 273 6.73 15.83 5.17
CA MET A 273 5.66 15.47 6.09
C MET A 273 6.22 14.97 7.44
N MET A 274 7.23 14.10 7.41
CA MET A 274 7.89 13.64 8.63
C MET A 274 8.54 14.80 9.37
N ALA A 275 9.21 15.70 8.66
CA ALA A 275 9.89 16.85 9.24
C ALA A 275 8.92 17.82 9.93
N ALA A 276 7.74 18.02 9.34
CA ALA A 276 6.69 18.84 9.93
C ALA A 276 6.14 18.25 11.23
N ALA A 277 6.06 16.92 11.33
CA ALA A 277 5.57 16.23 12.52
C ALA A 277 6.64 16.01 13.60
N GLN A 278 7.92 15.89 13.23
CA GLN A 278 9.00 15.50 14.14
C GLN A 278 9.15 16.42 15.37
N PRO A 279 9.00 17.76 15.30
CA PRO A 279 9.11 18.63 16.46
C PRO A 279 8.07 18.37 17.56
N PHE A 280 7.01 17.66 17.27
CA PHE A 280 5.91 17.35 18.20
C PHE A 280 5.97 15.92 18.72
N ILE A 281 6.92 15.13 18.25
CA ILE A 281 7.12 13.72 18.58
C ILE A 281 8.44 13.56 19.31
N SER A 282 8.42 13.17 20.59
CA SER A 282 9.63 13.01 21.41
C SER A 282 10.51 11.84 20.96
N GLY A 283 9.92 10.78 20.44
CA GLY A 283 10.59 9.64 19.81
C GLY A 283 10.77 9.80 18.31
N ALA A 284 10.98 8.69 17.63
CA ALA A 284 11.09 8.64 16.18
C ALA A 284 9.73 8.47 15.49
N ILE A 285 9.71 8.75 14.18
CA ILE A 285 8.58 8.51 13.29
C ILE A 285 8.95 7.36 12.38
N SER A 286 8.15 6.30 12.40
CA SER A 286 8.28 5.18 11.47
C SER A 286 7.41 5.47 10.25
N LYS A 287 8.06 5.76 9.14
CA LYS A 287 7.42 6.01 7.85
C LYS A 287 8.32 5.51 6.73
N THR A 288 7.71 4.84 5.77
CA THR A 288 8.37 4.45 4.54
C THR A 288 8.50 5.66 3.60
N ILE A 289 9.70 5.90 3.11
CA ILE A 289 9.96 6.85 2.04
C ILE A 289 10.04 6.03 0.75
N ASN A 290 8.94 6.01 0.02
CA ASN A 290 8.82 5.24 -1.21
C ASN A 290 9.59 5.91 -2.33
N MET A 291 10.35 5.12 -3.08
CA MET A 291 11.14 5.55 -4.23
C MET A 291 10.77 4.69 -5.44
N PRO A 292 10.70 5.27 -6.64
CA PRO A 292 10.41 4.49 -7.84
C PRO A 292 11.52 3.48 -8.15
N ASN A 293 11.19 2.45 -8.91
CA ASN A 293 12.11 1.38 -9.31
C ASN A 293 13.39 1.91 -9.99
N ASN A 294 13.26 2.96 -10.80
CA ASN A 294 14.38 3.58 -11.55
C ASN A 294 15.20 4.57 -10.72
N ALA A 295 14.92 4.74 -9.42
CA ALA A 295 15.67 5.65 -8.56
C ALA A 295 17.16 5.29 -8.52
N ALA A 296 18.02 6.29 -8.72
CA ALA A 296 19.46 6.16 -8.71
C ALA A 296 20.03 6.14 -7.26
N VAL A 297 21.24 5.63 -7.11
CA VAL A 297 21.95 5.65 -5.81
C VAL A 297 22.15 7.07 -5.28
N SER A 298 22.37 8.05 -6.17
CA SER A 298 22.49 9.46 -5.80
C SER A 298 21.21 10.00 -5.17
N GLU A 299 20.04 9.65 -5.70
CA GLU A 299 18.73 10.06 -5.16
C GLU A 299 18.47 9.46 -3.77
N CYS A 300 18.92 8.22 -3.54
CA CYS A 300 18.91 7.63 -2.19
C CYS A 300 19.80 8.44 -1.23
N GLY A 301 21.01 8.83 -1.67
CA GLY A 301 21.92 9.68 -0.91
C GLY A 301 21.32 11.06 -0.60
N GLU A 302 20.66 11.67 -1.56
CA GLU A 302 19.96 12.95 -1.39
C GLU A 302 18.80 12.84 -0.38
N ALA A 303 18.01 11.75 -0.43
CA ALA A 303 16.95 11.51 0.54
C ALA A 303 17.47 11.38 1.98
N TYR A 304 18.58 10.68 2.21
CA TYR A 304 19.23 10.63 3.51
C TYR A 304 19.75 12.01 3.95
N MET A 305 20.37 12.75 3.03
CA MET A 305 20.89 14.08 3.32
C MET A 305 19.76 15.07 3.63
N GLN A 306 18.66 15.02 2.89
CA GLN A 306 17.48 15.86 3.14
C GLN A 306 16.86 15.53 4.50
N SER A 307 16.71 14.24 4.83
CA SER A 307 16.19 13.80 6.13
C SER A 307 17.04 14.34 7.29
N TRP A 308 18.36 14.26 7.17
CA TRP A 308 19.28 14.80 8.16
C TRP A 308 19.18 16.33 8.29
N LYS A 309 19.17 17.05 7.15
CA LYS A 309 19.05 18.52 7.13
C LYS A 309 17.75 19.03 7.74
N LEU A 310 16.68 18.23 7.71
CA LEU A 310 15.38 18.55 8.29
C LEU A 310 15.19 18.01 9.72
N GLY A 311 16.23 17.43 10.32
CA GLY A 311 16.24 17.02 11.72
C GLY A 311 15.42 15.75 12.03
N LEU A 312 15.22 14.86 11.06
CA LEU A 312 14.54 13.61 11.29
C LEU A 312 15.37 12.65 12.14
N LYS A 313 14.72 11.94 13.07
CA LYS A 313 15.36 10.96 13.96
C LYS A 313 15.46 9.56 13.34
N ALA A 314 14.69 9.26 12.31
CA ALA A 314 14.73 8.00 11.57
C ALA A 314 14.48 8.24 10.08
N ASN A 315 15.00 7.32 9.25
CA ASN A 315 14.82 7.30 7.82
C ASN A 315 14.71 5.84 7.37
N ALA A 316 13.67 5.50 6.61
CA ALA A 316 13.48 4.17 6.03
C ALA A 316 13.13 4.32 4.55
N LEU A 317 14.12 4.11 3.67
CA LEU A 317 13.92 4.11 2.23
C LEU A 317 13.42 2.74 1.75
N TYR A 318 12.47 2.76 0.84
CA TYR A 318 12.03 1.60 0.12
C TYR A 318 11.98 1.92 -1.38
N ARG A 319 12.90 1.37 -2.16
CA ARG A 319 12.88 1.45 -3.61
C ARG A 319 12.05 0.29 -4.15
N ASP A 320 11.08 0.60 -4.99
CA ASP A 320 10.22 -0.40 -5.62
C ASP A 320 11.04 -1.46 -6.37
N GLY A 321 10.63 -2.73 -6.34
CA GLY A 321 11.38 -3.84 -6.91
C GLY A 321 12.73 -4.16 -6.24
N SER A 322 13.03 -3.61 -5.04
CA SER A 322 14.29 -3.89 -4.34
C SER A 322 14.30 -5.20 -3.54
N LYS A 323 13.16 -5.87 -3.40
CA LYS A 323 13.00 -7.15 -2.72
C LYS A 323 12.32 -8.15 -3.63
N LEU A 324 12.68 -9.43 -3.51
CA LEU A 324 12.08 -10.52 -4.27
C LEU A 324 10.61 -10.75 -3.93
N SER A 325 10.15 -10.44 -2.72
CA SER A 325 8.76 -10.51 -2.32
C SER A 325 8.33 -9.17 -1.71
N GLN A 326 7.33 -8.55 -2.31
CA GLN A 326 6.76 -7.28 -1.84
C GLN A 326 5.47 -7.55 -1.08
N PRO A 327 5.38 -7.18 0.22
CA PRO A 327 4.17 -7.42 1.00
C PRO A 327 2.97 -6.56 0.58
N LEU A 328 3.21 -5.49 -0.21
CA LEU A 328 2.20 -4.60 -0.79
C LEU A 328 2.64 -4.28 -2.22
N SER A 329 1.93 -4.83 -3.20
CA SER A 329 2.10 -4.50 -4.62
C SER A 329 0.92 -3.68 -5.12
N SER A 330 1.18 -2.69 -5.97
CA SER A 330 0.15 -1.97 -6.72
C SER A 330 -0.31 -2.75 -7.96
N ALA A 331 0.46 -3.79 -8.34
CA ALA A 331 0.16 -4.69 -9.43
C ALA A 331 0.14 -6.13 -8.92
N LEU A 332 -1.04 -6.75 -8.89
CA LEU A 332 -1.21 -8.17 -8.54
C LEU A 332 -0.49 -9.13 -9.51
N ILE A 333 -0.13 -8.62 -10.68
CA ILE A 333 0.54 -9.41 -11.74
C ILE A 333 1.92 -9.90 -11.29
N GLU A 334 2.67 -9.10 -10.51
CA GLU A 334 4.01 -9.47 -10.04
C GLU A 334 3.93 -10.57 -8.94
N ASP A 335 2.91 -10.51 -8.07
CA ASP A 335 2.75 -11.51 -7.01
C ASP A 335 2.34 -12.89 -7.54
N GLU A 336 1.59 -12.96 -8.66
CA GLU A 336 1.22 -14.24 -9.29
C GLU A 336 2.39 -14.86 -10.08
N GLU A 337 3.25 -14.04 -10.68
CA GLU A 337 4.48 -14.53 -11.32
C GLU A 337 5.45 -15.08 -10.26
N GLU A 338 5.60 -14.42 -9.10
CA GLU A 338 6.44 -14.90 -8.00
C GLU A 338 5.86 -16.16 -7.32
N GLU A 339 4.54 -16.26 -7.07
CA GLU A 339 3.91 -17.48 -6.55
C GLU A 339 4.05 -18.65 -7.54
N GLN A 340 4.13 -18.38 -8.84
CA GLN A 340 4.28 -19.41 -9.86
C GLN A 340 5.75 -19.81 -10.07
N GLU A 341 6.70 -18.90 -9.91
CA GLU A 341 8.12 -19.26 -9.84
C GLU A 341 8.40 -20.13 -8.60
N GLU A 342 7.80 -19.82 -7.43
CA GLU A 342 7.88 -20.70 -6.25
C GLU A 342 7.23 -22.06 -6.51
N VAL A 343 6.11 -22.12 -7.22
CA VAL A 343 5.45 -23.38 -7.60
C VAL A 343 6.26 -24.13 -8.67
N GLN A 344 6.88 -23.46 -9.63
CA GLN A 344 7.76 -24.12 -10.63
C GLN A 344 9.09 -24.56 -10.03
N MET A 345 9.67 -23.83 -9.08
CA MET A 345 10.84 -24.29 -8.32
C MET A 345 10.48 -25.47 -7.40
N SER A 346 9.24 -25.62 -6.97
CA SER A 346 8.76 -26.77 -6.20
C SER A 346 8.40 -27.99 -7.05
N ALA A 347 8.31 -27.83 -8.37
CA ALA A 347 7.91 -28.89 -9.32
C ALA A 347 9.10 -29.67 -9.91
N ALA A 348 10.24 -29.75 -9.21
CA ALA A 348 11.26 -30.76 -9.47
C ALA A 348 11.05 -31.97 -8.52
N PRO A 349 10.23 -32.98 -8.91
CA PRO A 349 9.74 -33.99 -7.95
C PRO A 349 10.86 -34.86 -7.33
N GLN A 350 12.00 -34.96 -7.97
CA GLN A 350 13.10 -35.84 -7.51
C GLN A 350 14.03 -35.21 -6.47
N LEU A 351 14.08 -33.89 -6.34
CA LEU A 351 14.88 -33.24 -5.31
C LEU A 351 14.09 -33.07 -4.00
N VAL A 352 12.79 -32.87 -4.09
CA VAL A 352 11.92 -32.73 -2.92
C VAL A 352 11.76 -34.02 -2.16
N GLU A 353 11.62 -35.19 -2.84
CA GLU A 353 11.58 -36.50 -2.19
C GLU A 353 12.87 -36.80 -1.40
N LYS A 354 14.05 -36.48 -1.94
CA LYS A 354 15.32 -36.66 -1.23
C LYS A 354 15.48 -35.74 -0.03
N ILE A 355 14.99 -34.52 -0.11
CA ILE A 355 15.03 -33.53 1.01
C ILE A 355 14.06 -33.94 2.11
N VAL A 356 12.84 -34.34 1.75
CA VAL A 356 11.84 -34.83 2.70
C VAL A 356 12.26 -36.12 3.40
N GLU A 357 12.83 -37.08 2.66
CA GLU A 357 13.38 -38.33 3.26
C GLU A 357 14.56 -38.05 4.21
N ARG A 358 15.39 -37.04 3.91
CA ARG A 358 16.48 -36.64 4.79
C ARG A 358 16.01 -35.95 6.05
N ILE A 359 14.99 -35.07 5.95
CA ILE A 359 14.38 -34.38 7.08
C ILE A 359 13.65 -35.36 8.01
N ILE A 360 13.00 -36.39 7.46
CA ILE A 360 12.29 -37.41 8.26
C ILE A 360 13.26 -38.32 9.03
N ARG A 361 14.46 -38.58 8.50
CA ARG A 361 15.47 -39.42 9.17
C ARG A 361 16.29 -38.70 10.26
N GLU A 362 16.31 -37.35 10.27
CA GLU A 362 17.06 -36.56 11.26
C GLU A 362 16.20 -36.11 12.46
N ASN A 363 14.91 -36.40 12.50
CA ASN A 363 13.99 -35.97 13.56
C ASN A 363 13.81 -36.99 14.69
N ASP A 364 14.92 -37.46 15.26
CA ASP A 364 14.87 -38.10 16.57
C ASP A 364 14.65 -37.00 17.64
N ARG A 365 13.62 -37.20 18.46
CA ARG A 365 13.16 -36.26 19.50
C ARG A 365 14.22 -36.09 20.57
N GLN A 366 15.11 -35.11 20.43
CA GLN A 366 16.11 -34.76 21.43
C GLN A 366 15.56 -33.76 22.46
N ARG A 367 15.88 -33.99 23.75
CA ARG A 367 15.53 -33.05 24.83
C ARG A 367 16.32 -31.76 24.64
N LEU A 368 15.62 -30.64 24.49
CA LEU A 368 16.25 -29.34 24.28
C LEU A 368 16.95 -28.85 25.56
N PRO A 369 18.13 -28.20 25.47
CA PRO A 369 18.81 -27.66 26.62
C PRO A 369 18.04 -26.57 27.33
N ASP A 370 18.22 -26.42 28.66
CA ASP A 370 17.49 -25.45 29.48
C ASP A 370 17.78 -23.99 29.06
N ARG A 371 18.95 -23.69 28.52
CA ARG A 371 19.30 -22.40 27.94
C ARG A 371 19.39 -22.49 26.42
N ARG A 372 18.55 -21.77 25.72
CA ARG A 372 18.39 -21.83 24.25
C ARG A 372 18.72 -20.50 23.61
N LYS A 373 19.40 -20.56 22.46
CA LYS A 373 19.37 -19.44 21.49
C LYS A 373 18.17 -19.70 20.57
N GLY A 374 17.15 -18.83 20.64
CA GLY A 374 16.00 -18.90 19.77
C GLY A 374 16.17 -17.97 18.56
N TYR A 375 15.61 -18.37 17.43
CA TYR A 375 15.35 -17.51 16.29
C TYR A 375 13.90 -17.75 15.86
N THR A 376 13.28 -16.73 15.32
CA THR A 376 11.94 -16.86 14.77
C THR A 376 12.04 -17.41 13.36
N GLN A 377 11.50 -18.59 13.14
CA GLN A 377 11.46 -19.20 11.80
C GLN A 377 10.03 -19.17 11.28
N LYS A 378 9.85 -18.65 10.08
CA LYS A 378 8.57 -18.69 9.38
C LYS A 378 8.37 -20.10 8.81
N ALA A 379 7.24 -20.70 9.12
CA ALA A 379 6.79 -21.96 8.55
C ALA A 379 5.39 -21.82 7.96
N SER A 380 5.03 -22.68 7.01
CA SER A 380 3.66 -22.77 6.48
C SER A 380 3.06 -24.10 6.89
N VAL A 381 1.92 -24.08 7.58
CA VAL A 381 1.20 -25.28 8.03
C VAL A 381 -0.24 -25.17 7.53
N GLY A 382 -0.65 -26.09 6.66
CA GLY A 382 -2.01 -26.08 6.08
C GLY A 382 -2.34 -24.79 5.31
N GLY A 383 -1.34 -24.18 4.64
CA GLY A 383 -1.50 -22.90 3.93
C GLY A 383 -1.41 -21.65 4.81
N HIS A 384 -1.28 -21.80 6.13
CA HIS A 384 -1.16 -20.68 7.07
C HIS A 384 0.30 -20.45 7.46
N LYS A 385 0.75 -19.20 7.43
CA LYS A 385 2.09 -18.80 7.88
C LYS A 385 2.14 -18.77 9.41
N VAL A 386 3.09 -19.50 10.00
CA VAL A 386 3.33 -19.55 11.44
C VAL A 386 4.76 -19.05 11.70
N TYR A 387 4.93 -18.27 12.76
CA TYR A 387 6.22 -17.70 13.16
C TYR A 387 6.68 -18.27 14.48
#